data_1edcac90e908f9a3bab13f6d635b7512
#
_entry.id   1edcac90e908f9a3bab13f6d635b7512
#
_cell.length_a   1.000
_cell.length_b   1.000
_cell.length_c   1.000
_cell.angle_alpha   90.00
_cell.angle_beta   90.00
_cell.angle_gamma   90.00
#
_symmetry.space_group_name_H-M   'P 1'
#
loop_
_entity.id
_entity.type
_entity.pdbx_description
1 polymer ?
#
loop_
_entity_poly.entity_id
_entity_poly.type
_entity_poly.pdbx_seq_one_letter_code
_entity_poly.pdbx_strand_id
1 'polypeptide(L)'
;LKDSPVVAQQVITLNGDTIIVCDLSLLKDTIDLPLSTFVSDFELVDLGEDEEALIKETSGGGSIAVSPNYIGIYSGTGYKLFDKTGKYITSLSARGQGPNEYAFSIYDSYIDEKNDRAYLLPMNGNKILVYDLKGNAQPYIPLAHETTKGKFYVDDQKKLLYVANMPFSDTASTFWIQDFEGKLIKEIIAGHLKIVPPDFSNDINVSMNTEEIDYSVFHWKNTVDTLYHYNEADNRLAPSFTVNFKDNPILHDYIELPDYYLIR
;
A
#
# COMPACT_ATOMS: atom_id res chain seq x y z
N LEU A 1 18.07 -14.96 -19.76
CA LEU A 1 16.71 -14.85 -20.32
C LEU A 1 16.72 -14.58 -21.82
N LYS A 2 17.59 -15.32 -22.59
CA LYS A 2 17.71 -15.11 -24.05
C LYS A 2 16.50 -15.59 -24.84
N ASP A 3 15.59 -16.34 -24.27
CA ASP A 3 14.44 -16.96 -24.94
C ASP A 3 13.09 -16.70 -24.22
N SER A 4 13.00 -15.68 -23.35
CA SER A 4 11.70 -15.30 -22.78
C SER A 4 10.82 -14.76 -23.90
N PRO A 5 9.58 -15.27 -24.07
CA PRO A 5 8.64 -14.68 -24.97
C PRO A 5 8.42 -13.22 -24.57
N VAL A 6 8.93 -12.29 -25.35
CA VAL A 6 8.68 -10.87 -25.13
C VAL A 6 7.21 -10.64 -25.42
N VAL A 7 6.42 -10.42 -24.40
CA VAL A 7 5.10 -9.84 -24.57
C VAL A 7 5.32 -8.46 -25.15
N ALA A 8 4.70 -8.16 -26.28
CA ALA A 8 4.93 -6.89 -26.94
C ALA A 8 4.56 -5.74 -26.02
N GLN A 9 5.58 -5.07 -25.61
CA GLN A 9 5.52 -3.87 -24.80
C GLN A 9 5.50 -2.71 -25.77
N GLN A 10 4.48 -1.87 -25.65
CA GLN A 10 4.43 -0.60 -26.37
C GLN A 10 4.76 0.52 -25.39
N VAL A 11 5.56 1.46 -25.85
CA VAL A 11 5.79 2.72 -25.15
C VAL A 11 5.00 3.79 -25.90
N ILE A 12 4.05 4.40 -25.21
CA ILE A 12 3.24 5.49 -25.76
C ILE A 12 3.52 6.78 -25.03
N THR A 13 3.37 7.91 -25.69
CA THR A 13 3.42 9.23 -25.06
C THR A 13 2.03 9.83 -25.08
N LEU A 14 1.51 10.15 -23.90
CA LEU A 14 0.20 10.78 -23.72
C LEU A 14 0.35 12.04 -22.86
N ASN A 15 0.00 13.21 -23.40
CA ASN A 15 0.11 14.50 -22.72
C ASN A 15 1.49 14.83 -22.13
N GLY A 16 2.56 14.27 -22.72
CA GLY A 16 3.94 14.45 -22.26
C GLY A 16 4.44 13.36 -21.31
N ASP A 17 3.59 12.46 -20.85
CA ASP A 17 3.97 11.31 -20.04
C ASP A 17 4.31 10.11 -20.91
N THR A 18 5.26 9.32 -20.48
CA THR A 18 5.64 8.06 -21.11
C THR A 18 4.96 6.92 -20.37
N ILE A 19 4.14 6.15 -21.06
CA ILE A 19 3.37 5.03 -20.49
C ILE A 19 3.83 3.73 -21.13
N ILE A 20 4.14 2.75 -20.30
CA ILE A 20 4.41 1.39 -20.73
C ILE A 20 3.07 0.63 -20.79
N VAL A 21 2.76 0.09 -21.96
CA VAL A 21 1.55 -0.70 -22.20
C VAL A 21 1.94 -2.15 -22.43
N CYS A 22 1.48 -3.04 -21.55
CA CYS A 22 1.59 -4.48 -21.77
C CYS A 22 0.36 -4.99 -22.54
N ASP A 23 0.54 -5.52 -23.73
CA ASP A 23 -0.57 -6.04 -24.56
C ASP A 23 -0.70 -7.55 -24.44
N LEU A 24 -1.60 -8.00 -23.56
CA LEU A 24 -1.87 -9.43 -23.34
C LEU A 24 -2.44 -10.13 -24.57
N SER A 25 -2.90 -9.37 -25.57
CA SER A 25 -3.39 -9.95 -26.82
C SER A 25 -2.28 -10.59 -27.65
N LEU A 26 -1.07 -10.20 -27.41
CA LEU A 26 0.11 -10.67 -28.11
C LEU A 26 0.80 -11.84 -27.38
N LEU A 27 0.30 -12.23 -26.22
CA LEU A 27 0.76 -13.39 -25.50
C LEU A 27 0.58 -14.65 -26.35
N LYS A 28 1.67 -15.37 -26.58
CA LYS A 28 1.67 -16.59 -27.40
C LYS A 28 1.70 -17.85 -26.58
N ASP A 29 2.30 -17.78 -25.39
CA ASP A 29 2.51 -18.93 -24.53
C ASP A 29 2.69 -18.49 -23.07
N THR A 30 2.70 -19.45 -22.18
CA THR A 30 3.00 -19.30 -20.75
C THR A 30 4.28 -20.06 -20.42
N ILE A 31 5.04 -19.53 -19.48
CA ILE A 31 6.26 -20.18 -18.98
C ILE A 31 6.17 -20.35 -17.46
N ASP A 32 6.79 -21.39 -16.94
CA ASP A 32 7.04 -21.53 -15.53
C ASP A 32 8.15 -20.56 -15.14
N LEU A 33 7.81 -19.61 -14.25
CA LEU A 33 8.76 -18.62 -13.77
C LEU A 33 9.19 -18.97 -12.36
N PRO A 34 10.45 -19.37 -12.13
CA PRO A 34 10.91 -19.74 -10.80
C PRO A 34 10.95 -18.50 -9.89
N LEU A 35 10.63 -18.68 -8.61
CA LEU A 35 10.65 -17.60 -7.61
C LEU A 35 12.02 -16.91 -7.55
N SER A 36 13.10 -17.64 -7.79
CA SER A 36 14.48 -17.11 -7.86
C SER A 36 14.70 -16.02 -8.95
N THR A 37 13.74 -15.83 -9.83
CA THR A 37 13.77 -14.69 -10.79
C THR A 37 13.55 -13.36 -10.08
N PHE A 38 12.78 -13.35 -8.98
CA PHE A 38 12.35 -12.14 -8.28
C PHE A 38 13.04 -11.96 -6.92
N VAL A 39 13.49 -13.06 -6.32
CA VAL A 39 14.09 -13.03 -4.97
C VAL A 39 15.42 -13.77 -4.98
N SER A 40 16.40 -13.26 -4.26
CA SER A 40 17.71 -13.90 -4.08
C SER A 40 17.68 -14.99 -3.01
N ASP A 41 16.79 -14.84 -2.02
CA ASP A 41 16.61 -15.75 -0.91
C ASP A 41 15.23 -15.57 -0.29
N PHE A 42 14.76 -16.54 0.50
CA PHE A 42 13.53 -16.45 1.27
C PHE A 42 13.66 -17.18 2.61
N GLU A 43 12.96 -16.70 3.61
CA GLU A 43 12.91 -17.31 4.93
C GLU A 43 11.45 -17.58 5.30
N LEU A 44 11.21 -18.76 5.90
CA LEU A 44 9.93 -19.09 6.52
C LEU A 44 10.04 -18.80 8.01
N VAL A 45 9.23 -17.87 8.48
CA VAL A 45 9.16 -17.49 9.88
C VAL A 45 7.94 -18.14 10.51
N ASP A 46 8.16 -19.02 11.49
CA ASP A 46 7.09 -19.62 12.28
C ASP A 46 6.71 -18.65 13.42
N LEU A 47 5.47 -18.19 13.43
CA LEU A 47 4.99 -17.29 14.46
C LEU A 47 4.60 -18.13 15.70
N GLY A 48 5.01 -17.64 16.89
CA GLY A 48 4.84 -18.37 18.14
C GLY A 48 3.40 -18.82 18.42
N GLU A 49 3.28 -19.96 19.11
CA GLU A 49 2.00 -20.63 19.44
C GLU A 49 1.33 -20.08 20.71
N ASP A 50 1.90 -19.07 21.36
CA ASP A 50 1.30 -18.45 22.55
C ASP A 50 -0.10 -17.91 22.25
N GLU A 51 -1.02 -18.05 23.18
CA GLU A 51 -2.42 -17.60 23.01
C GLU A 51 -2.49 -16.10 22.62
N GLU A 52 -1.61 -15.30 23.16
CA GLU A 52 -1.47 -13.88 22.83
C GLU A 52 -0.90 -13.62 21.43
N ALA A 53 -0.16 -14.57 20.89
CA ALA A 53 0.45 -14.52 19.55
C ALA A 53 -0.51 -14.94 18.44
N LEU A 54 -1.60 -15.64 18.75
CA LEU A 54 -2.50 -16.21 17.75
C LEU A 54 -3.00 -15.18 16.74
N ILE A 55 -2.74 -15.45 15.48
CA ILE A 55 -3.24 -14.70 14.34
C ILE A 55 -4.54 -15.36 13.86
N LYS A 56 -5.62 -14.59 13.84
CA LYS A 56 -6.86 -15.03 13.19
C LYS A 56 -6.80 -14.68 11.70
N GLU A 57 -7.11 -15.65 10.87
CA GLU A 57 -7.34 -15.38 9.47
C GLU A 57 -8.48 -14.37 9.30
N THR A 58 -8.22 -13.29 8.59
CA THR A 58 -9.22 -12.26 8.31
C THR A 58 -9.61 -12.33 6.85
N SER A 59 -10.91 -12.48 6.58
CA SER A 59 -11.47 -12.50 5.22
C SER A 59 -11.40 -11.16 4.49
N GLY A 60 -10.80 -10.14 5.09
CA GLY A 60 -10.84 -8.77 4.58
C GLY A 60 -9.48 -8.05 4.48
N GLY A 61 -8.39 -8.79 4.34
CA GLY A 61 -7.05 -8.21 4.28
C GLY A 61 -6.58 -7.69 5.64
N GLY A 62 -5.37 -8.02 6.02
CA GLY A 62 -4.68 -7.49 7.19
C GLY A 62 -3.55 -6.58 6.75
N SER A 63 -3.21 -5.60 7.56
CA SER A 63 -1.97 -4.87 7.37
C SER A 63 -0.81 -5.70 7.89
N ILE A 64 0.23 -5.84 7.06
CA ILE A 64 1.49 -6.48 7.43
C ILE A 64 2.60 -5.47 7.17
N ALA A 65 3.42 -5.23 8.18
CA ALA A 65 4.65 -4.45 8.05
C ALA A 65 5.84 -5.30 8.45
N VAL A 66 6.88 -5.29 7.64
CA VAL A 66 8.11 -6.04 7.89
C VAL A 66 9.29 -5.07 7.87
N SER A 67 10.18 -5.23 8.83
CA SER A 67 11.43 -4.52 8.91
C SER A 67 12.57 -5.51 9.24
N PRO A 68 13.84 -5.14 9.21
CA PRO A 68 14.94 -6.09 9.41
C PRO A 68 14.85 -6.96 10.67
N ASN A 69 14.25 -6.46 11.75
CA ASN A 69 14.19 -7.17 13.02
C ASN A 69 12.76 -7.36 13.57
N TYR A 70 11.71 -6.85 12.89
CA TYR A 70 10.34 -6.92 13.39
C TYR A 70 9.35 -7.28 12.29
N ILE A 71 8.29 -7.98 12.70
CA ILE A 71 7.12 -8.30 11.89
C ILE A 71 5.89 -7.80 12.63
N GLY A 72 5.13 -6.93 12.00
CA GLY A 72 3.87 -6.42 12.52
C GLY A 72 2.70 -6.94 11.72
N ILE A 73 1.68 -7.49 12.37
CA ILE A 73 0.52 -8.09 11.71
C ILE A 73 -0.77 -7.65 12.39
N TYR A 74 -1.69 -7.09 11.60
CA TYR A 74 -3.07 -6.90 12.04
C TYR A 74 -3.88 -8.17 11.80
N SER A 75 -4.48 -8.73 12.84
CA SER A 75 -5.15 -10.01 12.83
C SER A 75 -6.66 -9.95 13.16
N GLY A 76 -7.29 -8.80 12.95
CA GLY A 76 -8.72 -8.62 13.31
C GLY A 76 -9.00 -8.55 14.82
N THR A 77 -8.12 -9.05 15.66
CA THR A 77 -8.19 -8.98 17.14
C THR A 77 -7.24 -7.96 17.74
N GLY A 78 -6.38 -7.36 16.93
CA GLY A 78 -5.37 -6.39 17.33
C GLY A 78 -4.19 -6.42 16.39
N TYR A 79 -3.33 -5.44 16.52
CA TYR A 79 -2.06 -5.41 15.81
C TYR A 79 -0.98 -6.07 16.68
N LYS A 80 -0.38 -7.12 16.20
CA LYS A 80 0.63 -7.90 16.92
C LYS A 80 2.01 -7.63 16.38
N LEU A 81 2.98 -7.45 17.28
CA LEU A 81 4.38 -7.25 16.96
C LEU A 81 5.18 -8.47 17.37
N PHE A 82 5.97 -8.96 16.44
CA PHE A 82 6.90 -10.07 16.61
C PHE A 82 8.33 -9.61 16.29
N ASP A 83 9.32 -10.31 16.83
CA ASP A 83 10.68 -10.18 16.32
C ASP A 83 10.86 -10.98 15.02
N LYS A 84 12.00 -10.83 14.37
CA LYS A 84 12.32 -11.51 13.10
C LYS A 84 12.33 -13.04 13.19
N THR A 85 12.42 -13.62 14.39
CA THR A 85 12.39 -15.07 14.60
C THR A 85 10.96 -15.60 14.79
N GLY A 86 9.95 -14.71 14.75
CA GLY A 86 8.54 -15.04 14.98
C GLY A 86 8.12 -15.03 16.45
N LYS A 87 9.01 -14.67 17.38
CA LYS A 87 8.66 -14.57 18.78
C LYS A 87 7.79 -13.36 19.04
N TYR A 88 6.63 -13.56 19.67
CA TYR A 88 5.73 -12.50 20.07
C TYR A 88 6.38 -11.52 21.05
N ILE A 89 6.20 -10.23 20.81
CA ILE A 89 6.70 -9.15 21.66
C ILE A 89 5.54 -8.52 22.42
N THR A 90 4.55 -8.00 21.69
CA THR A 90 3.42 -7.28 22.29
C THR A 90 2.28 -7.06 21.30
N SER A 91 1.13 -6.64 21.79
CA SER A 91 0.05 -6.11 20.95
C SER A 91 0.04 -4.57 20.99
N LEU A 92 -0.08 -3.95 19.82
CA LEU A 92 -0.20 -2.50 19.67
C LEU A 92 -1.65 -2.16 19.43
N SER A 93 -2.19 -1.24 20.21
CA SER A 93 -3.57 -0.78 20.10
C SER A 93 -4.62 -1.87 20.38
N ALA A 94 -5.84 -1.44 20.57
CA ALA A 94 -7.01 -2.29 20.73
C ALA A 94 -8.20 -1.69 19.96
N ARG A 95 -9.20 -2.52 19.69
CA ARG A 95 -10.46 -2.03 19.13
C ARG A 95 -11.26 -1.30 20.21
N GLY A 96 -11.63 -0.04 19.94
CA GLY A 96 -12.37 0.81 20.88
C GLY A 96 -12.53 2.22 20.36
N GLN A 97 -12.80 3.16 21.28
CA GLN A 97 -13.00 4.59 20.98
C GLN A 97 -12.06 5.50 21.77
N GLY A 98 -11.10 4.94 22.45
CA GLY A 98 -10.08 5.69 23.18
C GLY A 98 -9.08 6.41 22.26
N PRO A 99 -8.24 7.30 22.81
CA PRO A 99 -7.33 8.13 22.02
C PRO A 99 -6.30 7.30 21.22
N ASN A 100 -5.92 6.14 21.74
CA ASN A 100 -4.96 5.22 21.13
C ASN A 100 -5.62 3.92 20.64
N GLU A 101 -6.92 3.95 20.35
CA GLU A 101 -7.70 2.82 19.88
C GLU A 101 -8.22 3.07 18.46
N TYR A 102 -8.63 2.00 17.78
CA TYR A 102 -9.23 2.06 16.44
C TYR A 102 -10.65 1.47 16.46
N ALA A 103 -11.55 2.03 15.64
CA ALA A 103 -12.96 1.63 15.64
C ALA A 103 -13.21 0.36 14.81
N PHE A 104 -12.58 0.21 13.65
CA PHE A 104 -12.86 -0.86 12.67
C PHE A 104 -11.71 -1.83 12.50
N SER A 105 -10.64 -1.40 11.82
CA SER A 105 -9.45 -2.20 11.53
C SER A 105 -8.23 -1.30 11.38
N ILE A 106 -7.05 -1.87 11.44
CA ILE A 106 -5.82 -1.23 10.98
C ILE A 106 -5.69 -1.54 9.50
N TYR A 107 -5.69 -0.51 8.69
CA TYR A 107 -5.71 -0.64 7.23
C TYR A 107 -4.32 -0.59 6.61
N ASP A 108 -3.42 0.16 7.24
CA ASP A 108 -2.01 0.22 6.84
C ASP A 108 -1.11 0.37 8.06
N SER A 109 0.15 -0.04 7.92
CA SER A 109 1.13 0.04 9.01
C SER A 109 2.55 0.14 8.48
N TYR A 110 3.41 0.77 9.28
CA TYR A 110 4.82 0.92 8.98
C TYR A 110 5.65 0.79 10.26
N ILE A 111 6.81 0.10 10.18
CA ILE A 111 7.76 -0.06 11.28
C ILE A 111 9.03 0.72 10.95
N ASP A 112 9.33 1.72 11.76
CA ASP A 112 10.55 2.51 11.72
C ASP A 112 11.45 2.11 12.91
N GLU A 113 12.27 1.11 12.70
CA GLU A 113 13.19 0.63 13.73
C GLU A 113 14.18 1.69 14.19
N LYS A 114 14.66 2.52 13.26
CA LYS A 114 15.66 3.54 13.52
C LYS A 114 15.19 4.53 14.57
N ASN A 115 13.90 4.85 14.56
CA ASN A 115 13.30 5.82 15.48
C ASN A 115 12.51 5.15 16.60
N ASP A 116 12.56 3.81 16.73
CA ASP A 116 11.78 3.05 17.71
C ASP A 116 10.28 3.35 17.60
N ARG A 117 9.69 3.19 16.38
CA ARG A 117 8.30 3.55 16.10
C ARG A 117 7.59 2.51 15.25
N ALA A 118 6.34 2.27 15.60
CA ALA A 118 5.34 1.62 14.78
C ALA A 118 4.18 2.59 14.53
N TYR A 119 3.82 2.78 13.27
CA TYR A 119 2.75 3.65 12.81
C TYR A 119 1.60 2.80 12.32
N LEU A 120 0.39 3.06 12.80
CA LEU A 120 -0.81 2.31 12.44
C LEU A 120 -1.87 3.28 11.91
N LEU A 121 -2.34 3.06 10.68
CA LEU A 121 -3.42 3.83 10.08
C LEU A 121 -4.74 3.06 10.18
N PRO A 122 -5.69 3.51 11.00
CA PRO A 122 -7.01 2.91 11.05
C PRO A 122 -7.84 3.16 9.78
N MET A 123 -8.69 2.21 9.43
CA MET A 123 -9.76 2.41 8.45
C MET A 123 -10.76 3.45 9.00
N ASN A 124 -11.23 4.35 8.16
CA ASN A 124 -12.03 5.52 8.55
C ASN A 124 -11.32 6.34 9.63
N GLY A 125 -10.01 6.55 9.44
CA GLY A 125 -9.16 7.23 10.41
C GLY A 125 -8.91 8.69 10.09
N ASN A 126 -8.81 9.51 11.12
CA ASN A 126 -8.37 10.91 11.04
C ASN A 126 -7.02 11.13 11.73
N LYS A 127 -6.33 10.06 12.06
CA LYS A 127 -5.02 10.08 12.73
C LYS A 127 -4.26 8.79 12.45
N ILE A 128 -2.94 8.86 12.53
CA ILE A 128 -2.05 7.70 12.60
C ILE A 128 -1.72 7.47 14.08
N LEU A 129 -1.99 6.27 14.58
CA LEU A 129 -1.59 5.85 15.91
C LEU A 129 -0.09 5.54 15.91
N VAL A 130 0.62 5.97 16.94
CA VAL A 130 2.07 5.77 17.05
C VAL A 130 2.40 5.05 18.34
N TYR A 131 3.25 4.04 18.24
CA TYR A 131 3.75 3.25 19.38
C TYR A 131 5.27 3.14 19.31
N ASP A 132 5.92 2.95 20.47
CA ASP A 132 7.27 2.41 20.44
C ASP A 132 7.24 0.88 20.20
N LEU A 133 8.39 0.29 19.89
CA LEU A 133 8.48 -1.15 19.60
C LEU A 133 8.37 -2.04 20.85
N LYS A 134 8.11 -1.43 22.02
CA LYS A 134 7.78 -2.11 23.28
C LYS A 134 6.28 -2.08 23.60
N GLY A 135 5.48 -1.38 22.76
CA GLY A 135 4.03 -1.27 22.89
C GLY A 135 3.53 -0.05 23.66
N ASN A 136 4.39 0.90 24.01
CA ASN A 136 3.93 2.11 24.69
C ASN A 136 3.40 3.11 23.66
N ALA A 137 2.19 3.61 23.90
CA ALA A 137 1.58 4.62 23.05
C ALA A 137 2.39 5.93 23.07
N GLN A 138 2.55 6.51 21.91
CA GLN A 138 3.18 7.79 21.66
C GLN A 138 2.12 8.81 21.19
N PRO A 139 2.42 10.11 21.16
CA PRO A 139 1.52 11.08 20.55
C PRO A 139 1.16 10.66 19.12
N TYR A 140 -0.13 10.59 18.80
CA TYR A 140 -0.61 10.28 17.46
C TYR A 140 -0.31 11.45 16.50
N ILE A 141 -0.30 11.15 15.20
CA ILE A 141 -0.18 12.16 14.15
C ILE A 141 -1.58 12.43 13.58
N PRO A 142 -2.12 13.64 13.70
CA PRO A 142 -3.41 13.98 13.09
C PRO A 142 -3.27 13.96 11.56
N LEU A 143 -4.33 13.54 10.86
CA LEU A 143 -4.38 13.60 9.41
C LEU A 143 -5.07 14.89 8.95
N ALA A 144 -4.56 15.48 7.86
CA ALA A 144 -5.17 16.65 7.23
C ALA A 144 -6.57 16.36 6.68
N HIS A 145 -6.80 15.12 6.24
CA HIS A 145 -8.09 14.61 5.79
C HIS A 145 -8.38 13.26 6.41
N GLU A 146 -9.65 12.95 6.62
CA GLU A 146 -10.08 11.61 7.03
C GLU A 146 -9.86 10.61 5.90
N THR A 147 -9.32 9.44 6.24
CA THR A 147 -9.15 8.35 5.28
C THR A 147 -10.28 7.33 5.43
N THR A 148 -10.80 6.84 4.32
CA THR A 148 -11.70 5.68 4.32
C THR A 148 -10.91 4.38 4.27
N LYS A 149 -10.14 4.19 3.23
CA LYS A 149 -9.14 3.15 3.04
C LYS A 149 -7.86 3.88 2.65
N GLY A 150 -6.97 4.11 3.61
CA GLY A 150 -5.77 4.91 3.42
C GLY A 150 -4.51 4.05 3.39
N LYS A 151 -3.54 4.49 2.61
CA LYS A 151 -2.16 4.02 2.64
C LYS A 151 -1.26 5.19 2.94
N PHE A 152 -0.10 4.94 3.53
CA PHE A 152 0.81 6.04 3.84
C PHE A 152 2.27 5.64 3.74
N TYR A 153 3.10 6.64 3.52
CA TYR A 153 4.56 6.55 3.60
C TYR A 153 5.10 7.63 4.53
N VAL A 154 6.12 7.28 5.31
CA VAL A 154 6.77 8.18 6.26
C VAL A 154 8.14 8.56 5.74
N ASP A 155 8.36 9.84 5.43
CA ASP A 155 9.69 10.41 5.23
C ASP A 155 10.17 11.05 6.54
N ASP A 156 10.88 10.27 7.35
CA ASP A 156 11.38 10.73 8.64
C ASP A 156 12.44 11.84 8.51
N GLN A 157 13.17 11.88 7.42
CA GLN A 157 14.19 12.91 7.20
C GLN A 157 13.56 14.27 6.95
N LYS A 158 12.51 14.31 6.14
CA LYS A 158 11.77 15.55 5.87
C LYS A 158 10.68 15.83 6.91
N LYS A 159 10.37 14.86 7.80
CA LYS A 159 9.22 14.90 8.73
C LYS A 159 7.90 15.09 8.00
N LEU A 160 7.73 14.34 6.92
CA LEU A 160 6.55 14.36 6.06
C LEU A 160 5.85 13.02 6.02
N LEU A 161 4.53 13.09 5.85
CA LEU A 161 3.67 11.97 5.51
C LEU A 161 3.14 12.17 4.10
N TYR A 162 3.24 11.13 3.30
CA TYR A 162 2.55 10.97 2.02
C TYR A 162 1.39 10.03 2.26
N VAL A 163 0.19 10.49 2.04
CA VAL A 163 -1.03 9.72 2.33
C VAL A 163 -1.85 9.58 1.07
N ALA A 164 -2.25 8.35 0.77
CA ALA A 164 -3.19 8.05 -0.29
C ALA A 164 -4.52 7.57 0.30
N ASN A 165 -5.62 7.87 -0.37
CA ASN A 165 -6.96 7.51 0.08
C ASN A 165 -7.83 7.09 -1.10
N MET A 166 -8.80 6.22 -0.84
CA MET A 166 -9.75 5.79 -1.87
C MET A 166 -10.52 6.97 -2.47
N PRO A 167 -10.56 7.08 -3.81
CA PRO A 167 -11.17 8.22 -4.49
C PRO A 167 -12.71 8.08 -4.61
N PHE A 168 -13.42 8.05 -3.48
CA PHE A 168 -14.89 7.91 -3.47
C PHE A 168 -15.65 9.21 -3.73
N SER A 169 -14.97 10.34 -3.80
CA SER A 169 -15.55 11.63 -4.12
C SER A 169 -14.64 12.41 -5.07
N ASP A 170 -15.19 13.11 -6.03
CA ASP A 170 -14.46 13.95 -6.97
C ASP A 170 -13.83 15.20 -6.33
N THR A 171 -14.29 15.58 -5.15
CA THR A 171 -13.78 16.71 -4.37
C THR A 171 -12.88 16.30 -3.21
N ALA A 172 -12.78 15.00 -2.92
CA ALA A 172 -11.92 14.52 -1.86
C ALA A 172 -10.46 14.39 -2.34
N SER A 173 -9.52 14.66 -1.44
CA SER A 173 -8.12 14.39 -1.69
C SER A 173 -7.89 12.89 -1.81
N THR A 174 -7.30 12.45 -2.92
CA THR A 174 -6.91 11.06 -3.13
C THR A 174 -5.44 10.81 -2.80
N PHE A 175 -4.66 11.86 -2.81
CA PHE A 175 -3.26 11.82 -2.39
C PHE A 175 -2.88 13.18 -1.79
N TRP A 176 -2.13 13.19 -0.67
CA TRP A 176 -1.62 14.44 -0.10
C TRP A 176 -0.32 14.26 0.66
N ILE A 177 0.37 15.36 0.86
CA ILE A 177 1.56 15.49 1.69
C ILE A 177 1.23 16.41 2.85
N GLN A 178 1.60 16.00 4.05
CA GLN A 178 1.45 16.78 5.27
C GLN A 178 2.67 16.63 6.18
N ASP A 179 2.82 17.53 7.15
CA ASP A 179 3.76 17.35 8.24
C ASP A 179 3.19 16.46 9.37
N PHE A 180 3.98 16.24 10.42
CA PHE A 180 3.56 15.41 11.56
C PHE A 180 2.58 16.12 12.50
N GLU A 181 2.41 17.42 12.37
CA GLU A 181 1.37 18.20 13.07
C GLU A 181 0.03 18.19 12.34
N GLY A 182 -0.05 17.54 11.18
CA GLY A 182 -1.26 17.44 10.37
C GLY A 182 -1.48 18.62 9.43
N LYS A 183 -0.48 19.48 9.25
CA LYS A 183 -0.58 20.61 8.32
C LYS A 183 -0.43 20.13 6.89
N LEU A 184 -1.45 20.35 6.08
CA LEU A 184 -1.46 20.07 4.66
C LEU A 184 -0.41 20.91 3.92
N ILE A 185 0.40 20.27 3.08
CA ILE A 185 1.44 20.90 2.25
C ILE A 185 1.05 20.88 0.78
N LYS A 186 0.66 19.70 0.28
CA LYS A 186 0.20 19.49 -1.10
C LYS A 186 -0.95 18.50 -1.11
N GLU A 187 -1.82 18.60 -2.10
CA GLU A 187 -2.88 17.62 -2.30
C GLU A 187 -3.22 17.41 -3.78
N ILE A 188 -3.76 16.25 -4.09
CA ILE A 188 -4.32 15.88 -5.39
C ILE A 188 -5.75 15.44 -5.16
N ILE A 189 -6.68 16.11 -5.81
CA ILE A 189 -8.11 15.77 -5.79
C ILE A 189 -8.36 14.59 -6.73
N ALA A 190 -9.28 13.71 -6.36
CA ALA A 190 -9.58 12.48 -7.09
C ALA A 190 -9.90 12.71 -8.58
N GLY A 191 -10.72 13.70 -8.91
CA GLY A 191 -11.03 14.06 -10.30
C GLY A 191 -11.46 12.85 -11.13
N HIS A 192 -10.70 12.52 -12.17
CA HIS A 192 -10.99 11.41 -13.06
C HIS A 192 -10.73 10.01 -12.43
N LEU A 193 -10.01 9.94 -11.32
CA LEU A 193 -9.78 8.70 -10.59
C LEU A 193 -10.98 8.28 -9.74
N LYS A 194 -12.01 9.12 -9.66
CA LYS A 194 -13.19 8.87 -8.84
C LYS A 194 -13.89 7.55 -9.17
N ILE A 195 -14.15 6.76 -8.14
CA ILE A 195 -14.96 5.53 -8.23
C ILE A 195 -16.44 5.87 -8.04
N VAL A 196 -17.25 5.56 -9.04
CA VAL A 196 -18.70 5.85 -9.07
C VAL A 196 -19.50 4.61 -9.42
N PRO A 197 -20.50 4.21 -8.61
CA PRO A 197 -20.75 4.66 -7.24
C PRO A 197 -19.62 4.21 -6.29
N PRO A 198 -19.50 4.81 -5.11
CA PRO A 198 -18.55 4.33 -4.11
C PRO A 198 -18.75 2.85 -3.83
N ASP A 199 -17.68 2.06 -3.99
CA ASP A 199 -17.71 0.62 -3.82
C ASP A 199 -16.54 0.18 -2.95
N PHE A 200 -16.84 -0.21 -1.72
CA PHE A 200 -15.86 -0.58 -0.70
C PHE A 200 -15.15 -1.92 -0.99
N SER A 201 -15.55 -2.66 -2.02
CA SER A 201 -14.78 -3.82 -2.47
C SER A 201 -13.49 -3.41 -3.20
N ASN A 202 -13.45 -2.20 -3.77
CA ASN A 202 -12.22 -1.66 -4.36
C ASN A 202 -11.19 -1.33 -3.28
N ASP A 203 -9.92 -1.30 -3.69
CA ASP A 203 -8.79 -0.98 -2.82
C ASP A 203 -7.78 -0.08 -3.54
N ILE A 204 -6.82 0.45 -2.80
CA ILE A 204 -5.67 1.16 -3.36
C ILE A 204 -4.40 0.39 -3.05
N ASN A 205 -3.47 0.46 -3.98
CA ASN A 205 -2.11 0.02 -3.78
C ASN A 205 -1.17 1.21 -3.81
N VAL A 206 -0.29 1.28 -2.83
CA VAL A 206 0.78 2.28 -2.76
C VAL A 206 2.05 1.54 -2.39
N SER A 207 3.08 1.72 -3.16
CA SER A 207 4.37 1.08 -2.91
C SER A 207 5.53 2.04 -3.17
N MET A 208 6.69 1.68 -2.64
CA MET A 208 7.98 2.32 -2.89
C MET A 208 9.04 1.25 -3.11
N ASN A 209 8.75 0.30 -3.97
CA ASN A 209 9.71 -0.73 -4.35
C ASN A 209 10.82 -0.18 -5.26
N THR A 210 10.59 1.00 -5.80
CA THR A 210 11.53 1.80 -6.57
C THR A 210 11.87 3.11 -5.80
N GLU A 211 12.51 4.07 -6.43
CA GLU A 211 12.75 5.41 -5.84
C GLU A 211 11.51 6.32 -5.92
N GLU A 212 10.46 5.88 -6.60
CA GLU A 212 9.22 6.62 -6.82
C GLU A 212 8.08 6.05 -5.97
N ILE A 213 7.10 6.89 -5.67
CA ILE A 213 5.87 6.46 -4.98
C ILE A 213 4.86 6.05 -6.04
N ASP A 214 4.53 4.77 -6.05
CA ASP A 214 3.53 4.20 -6.94
C ASP A 214 2.16 4.30 -6.32
N TYR A 215 1.17 4.58 -7.18
CA TYR A 215 -0.23 4.63 -6.80
C TYR A 215 -1.07 3.92 -7.86
N SER A 216 -1.94 3.01 -7.44
CA SER A 216 -2.98 2.42 -8.29
C SER A 216 -4.26 2.16 -7.52
N VAL A 217 -5.38 2.11 -8.24
CA VAL A 217 -6.67 1.71 -7.68
C VAL A 217 -6.97 0.29 -8.14
N PHE A 218 -7.11 -0.61 -7.19
CA PHE A 218 -7.53 -1.98 -7.47
C PHE A 218 -9.05 -2.03 -7.61
N HIS A 219 -9.51 -2.28 -8.84
CA HIS A 219 -10.93 -2.33 -9.17
C HIS A 219 -11.49 -3.75 -9.12
N TRP A 220 -12.40 -4.00 -8.18
CA TRP A 220 -13.09 -5.29 -8.08
C TRP A 220 -14.00 -5.60 -9.27
N LYS A 221 -14.36 -4.61 -10.07
CA LYS A 221 -15.27 -4.75 -11.22
C LYS A 221 -14.58 -4.85 -12.57
N ASN A 222 -13.48 -5.57 -12.69
CA ASN A 222 -12.82 -5.82 -13.97
C ASN A 222 -12.69 -4.54 -14.83
N THR A 223 -12.13 -3.51 -14.28
CA THR A 223 -11.92 -2.24 -14.95
C THR A 223 -10.47 -2.12 -15.36
N VAL A 224 -10.22 -1.69 -16.58
CA VAL A 224 -8.85 -1.32 -16.99
C VAL A 224 -8.45 -0.06 -16.24
N ASP A 225 -7.30 -0.07 -15.67
CA ASP A 225 -6.76 1.03 -14.89
C ASP A 225 -5.27 1.28 -15.20
N THR A 226 -4.63 2.10 -14.41
CA THR A 226 -3.26 2.55 -14.65
C THR A 226 -2.52 2.62 -13.33
N LEU A 227 -1.26 2.20 -13.33
CA LEU A 227 -0.31 2.51 -12.27
C LEU A 227 0.26 3.91 -12.52
N TYR A 228 0.27 4.72 -11.49
CA TYR A 228 0.76 6.09 -11.51
C TYR A 228 1.99 6.24 -10.63
N HIS A 229 2.91 7.13 -11.03
CA HIS A 229 3.96 7.65 -10.16
C HIS A 229 3.59 9.03 -9.65
N TYR A 230 3.87 9.29 -8.38
CA TYR A 230 3.72 10.62 -7.84
C TYR A 230 4.90 11.50 -8.27
N ASN A 231 4.61 12.53 -9.05
CA ASN A 231 5.59 13.53 -9.45
C ASN A 231 5.56 14.71 -8.46
N GLU A 232 6.58 14.81 -7.62
CA GLU A 232 6.67 15.86 -6.59
C GLU A 232 6.83 17.28 -7.19
N ALA A 233 7.51 17.41 -8.34
CA ALA A 233 7.73 18.72 -8.97
C ALA A 233 6.44 19.36 -9.46
N ASP A 234 5.59 18.55 -10.11
CA ASP A 234 4.34 19.00 -10.71
C ASP A 234 3.13 18.79 -9.78
N ASN A 235 3.32 18.11 -8.65
CA ASN A 235 2.27 17.69 -7.72
C ASN A 235 1.12 16.96 -8.43
N ARG A 236 1.44 15.89 -9.14
CA ARG A 236 0.46 15.09 -9.89
C ARG A 236 0.79 13.61 -9.87
N LEU A 237 -0.23 12.80 -10.10
CA LEU A 237 -0.07 11.38 -10.41
C LEU A 237 0.16 11.24 -11.92
N ALA A 238 1.38 10.89 -12.31
CA ALA A 238 1.78 10.68 -13.70
C ALA A 238 1.55 9.21 -14.08
N PRO A 239 0.81 8.91 -15.15
CA PRO A 239 0.60 7.54 -15.59
C PRO A 239 1.93 6.91 -16.02
N SER A 240 2.21 5.69 -15.57
CA SER A 240 3.46 4.96 -15.83
C SER A 240 3.25 3.64 -16.56
N PHE A 241 2.30 2.83 -16.09
CA PHE A 241 2.09 1.50 -16.64
C PHE A 241 0.61 1.14 -16.73
N THR A 242 0.22 0.41 -17.77
CA THR A 242 -1.12 -0.16 -17.93
C THR A 242 -1.10 -1.46 -18.74
N VAL A 243 -2.18 -2.22 -18.69
CA VAL A 243 -2.35 -3.47 -19.42
C VAL A 243 -3.52 -3.38 -20.39
N ASN A 244 -3.30 -3.80 -21.61
CA ASN A 244 -4.36 -4.01 -22.59
C ASN A 244 -4.90 -5.45 -22.48
N PHE A 245 -6.08 -5.60 -21.86
CA PHE A 245 -6.78 -6.90 -21.75
C PHE A 245 -7.66 -7.22 -22.96
N LYS A 246 -7.64 -6.41 -24.02
CA LYS A 246 -8.61 -6.42 -25.12
C LYS A 246 -10.04 -6.14 -24.63
N ASP A 247 -10.92 -7.10 -24.84
CA ASP A 247 -12.37 -6.95 -24.62
C ASP A 247 -12.81 -7.51 -23.26
N ASN A 248 -11.88 -8.06 -22.48
CA ASN A 248 -12.24 -8.79 -21.27
C ASN A 248 -11.24 -8.53 -20.11
N PRO A 249 -11.25 -7.34 -19.52
CA PRO A 249 -10.36 -7.06 -18.39
C PRO A 249 -10.67 -8.00 -17.22
N ILE A 250 -9.64 -8.61 -16.69
CA ILE A 250 -9.72 -9.44 -15.48
C ILE A 250 -9.45 -8.59 -14.25
N LEU A 251 -9.89 -9.07 -13.10
CA LEU A 251 -9.54 -8.49 -11.82
C LEU A 251 -8.02 -8.57 -11.61
N HIS A 252 -7.38 -7.45 -11.34
CA HIS A 252 -5.94 -7.35 -11.25
C HIS A 252 -5.49 -6.18 -10.40
N ASP A 253 -4.27 -6.23 -9.93
CA ASP A 253 -3.53 -5.09 -9.42
C ASP A 253 -2.11 -5.07 -10.00
N TYR A 254 -1.40 -3.96 -9.77
CA TYR A 254 -0.05 -3.74 -10.26
C TYR A 254 0.94 -3.63 -9.10
N ILE A 255 2.09 -4.26 -9.28
CA ILE A 255 3.24 -4.11 -8.39
C ILE A 255 4.45 -3.78 -9.27
N GLU A 256 5.04 -2.62 -9.08
CA GLU A 256 6.31 -2.28 -9.71
C GLU A 256 7.48 -2.76 -8.85
N LEU A 257 8.45 -3.37 -9.51
CA LEU A 257 9.75 -3.76 -8.96
C LEU A 257 10.84 -3.09 -9.80
N PRO A 258 12.08 -2.99 -9.33
CA PRO A 258 13.14 -2.27 -10.05
C PRO A 258 13.31 -2.67 -11.52
N ASP A 259 13.09 -3.95 -11.85
CA ASP A 259 13.29 -4.49 -13.21
C ASP A 259 12.00 -5.06 -13.82
N TYR A 260 10.86 -5.08 -13.12
CA TYR A 260 9.66 -5.78 -13.55
C TYR A 260 8.37 -5.10 -13.10
N TYR A 261 7.32 -5.26 -13.89
CA TYR A 261 5.94 -5.05 -13.45
C TYR A 261 5.29 -6.42 -13.23
N LEU A 262 4.71 -6.62 -12.05
CA LEU A 262 3.90 -7.79 -11.75
C LEU A 262 2.43 -7.40 -11.86
N ILE A 263 1.67 -8.25 -12.54
CA ILE A 263 0.22 -8.13 -12.67
C ILE A 263 -0.37 -9.32 -11.92
N ARG A 264 -1.10 -9.05 -10.85
CA ARG A 264 -1.63 -10.07 -9.95
C ARG A 264 -3.15 -10.08 -9.98
#